data_b19ec2a35ef56fde988ebe8fa713a8a9
#
_entry.id   b19ec2a35ef56fde988ebe8fa713a8a9
#
_cell.length_a   1.000
_cell.length_b   1.000
_cell.length_c   1.000
_cell.angle_alpha   90.00
_cell.angle_beta   90.00
_cell.angle_gamma   90.00
#
_symmetry.space_group_name_H-M   'P 1'
#
loop_
_entity.id
_entity.type
_entity.pdbx_description
1 polymer ?
#
loop_
_entity_poly.entity_id
_entity_poly.type
_entity_poly.pdbx_seq_one_letter_code
_entity_poly.pdbx_strand_id
1 'polypeptide(L)'
;MKAVRIRSPRLGAALAVLAAASGVCAQTVAATEGSAAADQSAAALSFNIGLITDNRYRGISQSRLKPAVSAGADYGHPSGWYAGTWLTTIRWIKDAGGDAPVEWDIYGGYKGAAGPIGYDVGVLRYQYPGHKLGISPNTTEVYGALSWEMLTLKYSHSVTNLFGFSDSKNSGYLDLSASFDLGDGWSLAPHVGHQWIRNNSEAAYTDYAIALAKDFGNGLVASAAVIGTDASKSLYVTPSGRFTGRTGLLVGLKYSF
;
A
#
# COMPACT_ATOMS: atom_id res chain seq x y z
N MET A 1 52.80 21.43 12.30
CA MET A 1 51.92 20.28 12.27
C MET A 1 50.55 20.69 12.83
N LYS A 2 49.55 20.90 12.00
CA LYS A 2 48.17 21.25 12.41
C LYS A 2 47.35 19.96 12.47
N ALA A 3 46.83 19.63 13.65
CA ALA A 3 45.98 18.48 13.86
C ALA A 3 44.60 18.71 13.23
N VAL A 4 44.23 17.84 12.29
CA VAL A 4 42.88 17.78 11.71
C VAL A 4 41.99 17.05 12.69
N ARG A 5 40.99 17.75 13.27
CA ARG A 5 39.94 17.14 14.07
C ARG A 5 38.88 16.59 13.10
N ILE A 6 38.79 15.28 13.00
CA ILE A 6 37.67 14.58 12.33
C ILE A 6 36.46 14.67 13.27
N ARG A 7 35.43 15.39 12.83
CA ARG A 7 34.11 15.37 13.48
C ARG A 7 33.39 14.10 13.06
N SER A 8 33.08 13.22 14.00
CA SER A 8 32.18 12.09 13.82
C SER A 8 30.77 12.58 13.47
N PRO A 9 30.10 11.99 12.48
CA PRO A 9 28.71 12.30 12.20
C PRO A 9 27.84 11.75 13.33
N ARG A 10 26.99 12.60 13.90
CA ARG A 10 25.92 12.18 14.80
C ARG A 10 24.89 11.42 13.95
N LEU A 11 24.76 10.11 14.17
CA LEU A 11 23.63 9.34 13.68
C LEU A 11 22.36 9.88 14.37
N GLY A 12 21.59 10.69 13.67
CA GLY A 12 20.22 10.97 14.01
C GLY A 12 19.38 9.77 13.56
N ALA A 13 18.79 9.05 14.51
CA ALA A 13 17.83 7.99 14.20
C ALA A 13 16.56 8.64 13.59
N ALA A 14 16.45 8.59 12.26
CA ALA A 14 15.21 8.97 11.57
C ALA A 14 14.19 7.83 11.74
N LEU A 15 13.16 8.05 12.56
CA LEU A 15 12.02 7.15 12.67
C LEU A 15 11.14 7.34 11.42
N ALA A 16 11.18 6.39 10.50
CA ALA A 16 10.30 6.38 9.34
C ALA A 16 8.87 6.08 9.78
N VAL A 17 7.95 7.00 9.54
CA VAL A 17 6.51 6.86 9.81
C VAL A 17 5.85 6.24 8.58
N LEU A 18 5.59 4.93 8.60
CA LEU A 18 4.81 4.26 7.56
C LEU A 18 3.31 4.44 7.85
N ALA A 19 2.61 5.21 7.03
CA ALA A 19 1.15 5.15 6.96
C ALA A 19 0.75 3.93 6.11
N ALA A 20 -0.05 3.02 6.68
CA ALA A 20 -0.58 1.88 5.96
C ALA A 20 -1.71 2.35 5.05
N ALA A 21 -1.40 2.69 3.80
CA ALA A 21 -2.41 2.93 2.78
C ALA A 21 -2.52 1.71 1.87
N SER A 22 -3.74 1.25 1.68
CA SER A 22 -4.10 0.05 0.94
C SER A 22 -4.04 0.28 -0.56
N GLY A 23 -3.22 -0.48 -1.24
CA GLY A 23 -3.00 -0.43 -2.68
C GLY A 23 -1.52 -0.32 -3.02
N VAL A 24 -1.01 -1.18 -3.88
CA VAL A 24 0.44 -1.29 -4.16
C VAL A 24 1.06 0.04 -4.65
N CYS A 25 0.29 0.91 -5.30
CA CYS A 25 0.78 2.26 -5.62
C CYS A 25 0.72 3.22 -4.42
N ALA A 26 -0.25 3.06 -3.51
CA ALA A 26 -0.27 3.82 -2.28
C ALA A 26 0.80 3.32 -1.28
N GLN A 27 1.09 2.03 -1.24
CA GLN A 27 2.18 1.46 -0.43
C GLN A 27 3.56 1.88 -0.95
N THR A 28 3.75 1.95 -2.26
CA THR A 28 5.03 2.36 -2.87
C THR A 28 5.26 3.88 -2.73
N VAL A 29 4.19 4.68 -2.76
CA VAL A 29 4.28 6.13 -2.52
C VAL A 29 4.36 6.45 -1.01
N ALA A 30 3.72 5.64 -0.15
CA ALA A 30 3.85 5.79 1.31
C ALA A 30 5.25 5.43 1.84
N ALA A 31 5.97 4.53 1.18
CA ALA A 31 7.38 4.28 1.48
C ALA A 31 8.27 5.52 1.20
N THR A 32 7.79 6.47 0.39
CA THR A 32 8.49 7.73 0.09
C THR A 32 8.16 8.88 1.03
N GLU A 33 7.15 8.77 1.89
CA GLU A 33 6.88 9.80 2.92
C GLU A 33 7.87 9.74 4.11
N GLY A 34 8.99 9.07 3.95
CA GLY A 34 10.04 8.89 4.96
C GLY A 34 11.04 10.03 5.05
N SER A 35 10.67 11.32 4.96
CA SER A 35 11.68 12.36 5.18
C SER A 35 11.21 13.70 5.77
N ALA A 36 9.98 13.82 6.19
CA ALA A 36 9.68 14.91 7.11
C ALA A 36 9.39 14.28 8.49
N ALA A 37 10.39 14.30 9.38
CA ALA A 37 10.15 14.25 10.81
C ALA A 37 9.33 15.50 11.15
N ALA A 38 8.03 15.48 10.83
CA ALA A 38 7.10 16.45 11.40
C ALA A 38 7.15 16.22 12.90
N ASP A 39 7.41 17.29 13.62
CA ASP A 39 7.36 17.36 15.07
C ASP A 39 6.02 16.75 15.52
N GLN A 40 6.03 15.48 15.98
CA GLN A 40 4.82 14.72 16.37
C GLN A 40 4.30 15.19 17.73
N SER A 41 4.45 16.46 18.07
CA SER A 41 3.98 17.03 19.31
C SER A 41 2.45 17.22 19.37
N ALA A 42 1.73 17.14 18.24
CA ALA A 42 0.29 17.28 18.17
C ALA A 42 -0.37 16.21 17.29
N ALA A 43 -1.63 15.90 17.58
CA ALA A 43 -2.43 15.04 16.71
C ALA A 43 -2.65 15.74 15.35
N ALA A 44 -2.45 15.02 14.25
CA ALA A 44 -2.53 15.56 12.90
C ALA A 44 -3.63 14.86 12.10
N LEU A 45 -4.43 15.65 11.41
CA LEU A 45 -5.38 15.20 10.39
C LEU A 45 -4.85 15.68 9.05
N SER A 46 -4.71 14.77 8.09
CA SER A 46 -4.28 15.06 6.73
C SER A 46 -5.27 14.49 5.71
N PHE A 47 -5.30 15.10 4.54
CA PHE A 47 -6.11 14.66 3.40
C PHE A 47 -5.23 14.42 2.21
N ASN A 48 -5.64 13.54 1.32
CA ASN A 48 -4.95 13.32 0.07
C ASN A 48 -5.91 13.05 -1.08
N ILE A 49 -5.49 13.40 -2.29
CA ILE A 49 -6.12 13.01 -3.55
C ILE A 49 -5.07 12.45 -4.48
N GLY A 50 -5.47 11.49 -5.32
CA GLY A 50 -4.56 10.81 -6.24
C GLY A 50 -5.16 10.53 -7.60
N LEU A 51 -4.29 10.49 -8.60
CA LEU A 51 -4.58 10.03 -9.96
C LEU A 51 -3.50 9.03 -10.36
N ILE A 52 -3.90 7.87 -10.89
CA ILE A 52 -2.99 6.85 -11.36
C ILE A 52 -3.47 6.23 -12.66
N THR A 53 -2.54 5.84 -13.52
CA THR A 53 -2.86 5.24 -14.83
C THR A 53 -3.50 3.86 -14.75
N ASP A 54 -3.30 3.13 -13.64
CA ASP A 54 -3.92 1.83 -13.36
C ASP A 54 -3.85 1.54 -11.85
N ASN A 55 -4.99 1.47 -11.18
CA ASN A 55 -5.04 1.12 -9.75
C ASN A 55 -4.81 -0.38 -9.57
N ARG A 56 -3.81 -0.76 -8.80
CA ARG A 56 -3.47 -2.15 -8.52
C ARG A 56 -3.42 -2.45 -7.03
N TYR A 57 -3.97 -3.59 -6.69
CA TYR A 57 -3.86 -4.20 -5.39
C TYR A 57 -2.98 -5.46 -5.48
N ARG A 58 -1.86 -5.50 -4.75
CA ARG A 58 -0.91 -6.62 -4.78
C ARG A 58 -0.62 -7.08 -6.22
N GLY A 59 -0.29 -6.13 -7.10
CA GLY A 59 0.02 -6.38 -8.52
C GLY A 59 -1.17 -6.56 -9.47
N ILE A 60 -2.38 -6.85 -8.97
CA ILE A 60 -3.59 -7.09 -9.77
C ILE A 60 -4.37 -5.79 -10.01
N SER A 61 -4.63 -5.47 -11.27
CA SER A 61 -5.42 -4.28 -11.64
C SER A 61 -6.86 -4.35 -11.14
N GLN A 62 -7.24 -3.36 -10.36
CA GLN A 62 -8.61 -3.16 -9.86
C GLN A 62 -9.43 -2.27 -10.79
N SER A 63 -8.78 -1.47 -11.65
CA SER A 63 -9.39 -0.48 -12.52
C SER A 63 -9.49 -0.93 -13.98
N ARG A 64 -9.31 -2.23 -14.27
CA ARG A 64 -9.35 -2.81 -15.63
C ARG A 64 -8.24 -2.26 -16.53
N LEU A 65 -7.05 -2.02 -15.98
CA LEU A 65 -5.89 -1.40 -16.66
C LEU A 65 -6.21 -0.01 -17.24
N LYS A 66 -7.00 0.78 -16.51
CA LYS A 66 -7.46 2.13 -16.86
C LYS A 66 -7.17 3.10 -15.72
N PRO A 67 -7.12 4.40 -15.99
CA PRO A 67 -6.93 5.39 -14.96
C PRO A 67 -7.96 5.30 -13.83
N ALA A 68 -7.49 5.60 -12.63
CA ALA A 68 -8.29 5.65 -11.42
C ALA A 68 -7.96 6.91 -10.62
N VAL A 69 -8.95 7.39 -9.86
CA VAL A 69 -8.81 8.48 -8.91
C VAL A 69 -9.02 7.96 -7.50
N SER A 70 -8.34 8.58 -6.55
CA SER A 70 -8.46 8.24 -5.13
C SER A 70 -8.54 9.48 -4.27
N ALA A 71 -9.07 9.33 -3.06
CA ALA A 71 -9.06 10.32 -2.01
C ALA A 71 -8.93 9.62 -0.65
N GLY A 72 -8.29 10.27 0.31
CA GLY A 72 -8.09 9.72 1.64
C GLY A 72 -8.06 10.78 2.72
N ALA A 73 -8.27 10.33 3.96
CA ALA A 73 -8.11 11.12 5.16
C ALA A 73 -7.42 10.25 6.23
N ASP A 74 -6.41 10.80 6.87
CA ASP A 74 -5.58 10.11 7.87
C ASP A 74 -5.52 10.94 9.14
N TYR A 75 -5.69 10.29 10.27
CA TYR A 75 -5.49 10.86 11.60
C TYR A 75 -4.36 10.12 12.31
N GLY A 76 -3.36 10.86 12.77
CA GLY A 76 -2.26 10.37 13.58
C GLY A 76 -2.24 11.01 14.96
N HIS A 77 -2.05 10.19 16.00
CA HIS A 77 -1.91 10.66 17.39
C HIS A 77 -0.46 10.49 17.85
N PRO A 78 0.11 11.43 18.63
CA PRO A 78 1.50 11.36 19.11
C PRO A 78 1.87 10.09 19.88
N SER A 79 0.89 9.44 20.50
CA SER A 79 1.09 8.15 21.19
C SER A 79 1.29 6.95 20.27
N GLY A 80 1.19 7.13 18.97
CA GLY A 80 1.32 6.06 17.98
C GLY A 80 -0.01 5.51 17.42
N TRP A 81 -1.16 5.84 18.02
CA TRP A 81 -2.45 5.45 17.45
C TRP A 81 -2.73 6.21 16.17
N TYR A 82 -3.34 5.54 15.20
CA TYR A 82 -3.79 6.15 13.95
C TYR A 82 -5.09 5.52 13.47
N ALA A 83 -5.83 6.27 12.68
CA ALA A 83 -6.99 5.80 11.92
C ALA A 83 -7.06 6.54 10.60
N GLY A 84 -7.64 5.92 9.59
CA GLY A 84 -7.78 6.55 8.30
C GLY A 84 -8.85 5.89 7.44
N THR A 85 -9.10 6.54 6.32
CA THR A 85 -10.00 6.04 5.29
C THR A 85 -9.48 6.41 3.90
N TRP A 86 -9.69 5.53 2.94
CA TRP A 86 -9.29 5.75 1.57
C TRP A 86 -10.36 5.24 0.60
N LEU A 87 -10.61 5.99 -0.45
CA LEU A 87 -11.54 5.64 -1.52
C LEU A 87 -10.82 5.64 -2.85
N THR A 88 -11.14 4.68 -3.70
CA THR A 88 -10.63 4.64 -5.07
C THR A 88 -11.66 4.10 -6.04
N THR A 89 -11.59 4.56 -7.29
CA THR A 89 -12.44 4.03 -8.34
C THR A 89 -11.92 2.69 -8.83
N ILE A 90 -12.85 1.73 -8.97
CA ILE A 90 -12.57 0.35 -9.40
C ILE A 90 -13.51 -0.09 -10.50
N ARG A 91 -13.20 -1.25 -11.12
CA ARG A 91 -14.05 -1.88 -12.14
C ARG A 91 -14.18 -3.40 -11.97
N TRP A 92 -13.30 -4.02 -11.17
CA TRP A 92 -13.25 -5.47 -11.03
C TRP A 92 -14.56 -6.07 -10.46
N ILE A 93 -15.26 -5.36 -9.58
CA ILE A 93 -16.58 -5.80 -9.08
C ILE A 93 -17.61 -5.90 -10.23
N LYS A 94 -17.59 -4.91 -11.15
CA LYS A 94 -18.44 -4.97 -12.35
C LYS A 94 -18.03 -6.08 -13.30
N ASP A 95 -16.74 -6.38 -13.40
CA ASP A 95 -16.20 -7.49 -14.19
C ASP A 95 -16.64 -8.85 -13.64
N ALA A 96 -16.81 -8.95 -12.33
CA ALA A 96 -17.33 -10.12 -11.64
C ALA A 96 -18.88 -10.21 -11.63
N GLY A 97 -19.59 -9.31 -12.33
CA GLY A 97 -21.06 -9.31 -12.42
C GLY A 97 -21.76 -8.51 -11.31
N GLY A 98 -21.02 -7.77 -10.52
CA GLY A 98 -21.54 -6.90 -9.46
C GLY A 98 -21.77 -5.45 -9.90
N ASP A 99 -21.92 -4.53 -8.94
CA ASP A 99 -22.25 -3.11 -9.24
C ASP A 99 -21.61 -2.11 -8.25
N ALA A 100 -20.37 -2.34 -7.80
CA ALA A 100 -19.65 -1.34 -7.02
C ALA A 100 -18.59 -0.65 -7.89
N PRO A 101 -18.67 0.68 -8.08
CA PRO A 101 -17.66 1.45 -8.83
C PRO A 101 -16.51 1.94 -7.96
N VAL A 102 -16.61 1.80 -6.63
CA VAL A 102 -15.67 2.34 -5.64
C VAL A 102 -15.31 1.25 -4.64
N GLU A 103 -14.03 1.20 -4.27
CA GLU A 103 -13.53 0.56 -3.07
C GLU A 103 -13.41 1.61 -1.98
N TRP A 104 -13.85 1.26 -0.78
CA TRP A 104 -13.74 2.08 0.41
C TRP A 104 -13.01 1.31 1.51
N ASP A 105 -11.83 1.80 1.87
CA ASP A 105 -10.98 1.24 2.89
C ASP A 105 -11.13 2.04 4.19
N ILE A 106 -11.21 1.32 5.30
CA ILE A 106 -11.27 1.88 6.66
C ILE A 106 -10.21 1.14 7.47
N TYR A 107 -9.30 1.87 8.07
CA TYR A 107 -8.19 1.27 8.81
C TYR A 107 -7.85 2.02 10.09
N GLY A 108 -7.18 1.32 10.97
CA GLY A 108 -6.60 1.91 12.17
C GLY A 108 -5.64 0.93 12.83
N GLY A 109 -4.76 1.48 13.65
CA GLY A 109 -3.72 0.69 14.28
C GLY A 109 -2.89 1.46 15.28
N TYR A 110 -1.80 0.84 15.64
CA TYR A 110 -0.80 1.40 16.54
C TYR A 110 0.60 1.12 16.01
N LYS A 111 1.41 2.16 15.89
CA LYS A 111 2.79 2.08 15.46
C LYS A 111 3.73 2.68 16.50
N GLY A 112 4.94 2.16 16.54
CA GLY A 112 5.97 2.62 17.47
C GLY A 112 7.34 2.07 17.11
N ALA A 113 8.29 2.23 18.02
CA ALA A 113 9.63 1.69 17.87
C ALA A 113 10.14 1.08 19.19
N ALA A 114 10.92 0.01 19.07
CA ALA A 114 11.65 -0.62 20.14
C ALA A 114 13.14 -0.69 19.75
N GLY A 115 13.94 0.25 20.22
CA GLY A 115 15.32 0.43 19.76
C GLY A 115 15.35 0.79 18.27
N PRO A 116 16.11 0.07 17.43
CA PRO A 116 16.19 0.32 15.99
C PRO A 116 15.04 -0.30 15.18
N ILE A 117 14.14 -1.06 15.81
CA ILE A 117 13.06 -1.76 15.15
C ILE A 117 11.77 -0.94 15.25
N GLY A 118 11.23 -0.51 14.12
CA GLY A 118 9.88 0.02 14.01
C GLY A 118 8.87 -1.14 13.98
N TYR A 119 7.67 -0.91 14.51
CA TYR A 119 6.56 -1.86 14.43
C TYR A 119 5.24 -1.14 14.13
N ASP A 120 4.34 -1.85 13.45
CA ASP A 120 2.99 -1.39 13.14
C ASP A 120 2.04 -2.58 13.21
N VAL A 121 0.93 -2.43 13.95
CA VAL A 121 -0.12 -3.43 14.04
C VAL A 121 -1.47 -2.75 13.83
N GLY A 122 -2.35 -3.38 13.06
CA GLY A 122 -3.62 -2.74 12.75
C GLY A 122 -4.65 -3.66 12.11
N VAL A 123 -5.77 -3.04 11.80
CA VAL A 123 -6.91 -3.66 11.11
C VAL A 123 -7.22 -2.83 9.87
N LEU A 124 -7.56 -3.50 8.79
CA LEU A 124 -8.00 -2.90 7.54
C LEU A 124 -9.27 -3.58 7.05
N ARG A 125 -10.28 -2.80 6.76
CA ARG A 125 -11.54 -3.22 6.15
C ARG A 125 -11.62 -2.68 4.73
N TYR A 126 -11.68 -3.59 3.76
CA TYR A 126 -12.05 -3.30 2.37
C TYR A 126 -13.56 -3.41 2.24
N GLN A 127 -14.19 -2.37 1.80
CA GLN A 127 -15.65 -2.29 1.65
C GLN A 127 -16.00 -1.92 0.20
N TYR A 128 -16.98 -2.64 -0.37
CA TYR A 128 -17.49 -2.42 -1.72
C TYR A 128 -18.98 -2.11 -1.66
N PRO A 129 -19.38 -0.85 -1.40
CA PRO A 129 -20.78 -0.49 -1.22
C PRO A 129 -21.62 -0.82 -2.45
N GLY A 130 -22.73 -1.53 -2.23
CA GLY A 130 -23.66 -1.90 -3.32
C GLY A 130 -23.12 -2.96 -4.29
N HIS A 131 -22.17 -3.80 -3.90
CA HIS A 131 -21.49 -4.75 -4.80
C HIS A 131 -22.41 -5.76 -5.50
N LYS A 132 -23.53 -6.17 -4.90
CA LYS A 132 -24.54 -7.10 -5.45
C LYS A 132 -23.99 -8.47 -5.88
N LEU A 133 -22.77 -8.85 -5.47
CA LEU A 133 -22.24 -10.20 -5.70
C LEU A 133 -22.84 -11.18 -4.71
N GLY A 134 -23.01 -12.45 -5.13
CA GLY A 134 -23.59 -13.51 -4.30
C GLY A 134 -22.69 -13.83 -3.08
N ILE A 135 -21.37 -13.81 -3.25
CA ILE A 135 -20.40 -13.89 -2.15
C ILE A 135 -19.84 -12.49 -1.92
N SER A 136 -19.87 -12.05 -0.67
CA SER A 136 -19.39 -10.71 -0.33
C SER A 136 -17.88 -10.56 -0.63
N PRO A 137 -17.48 -9.56 -1.42
CA PRO A 137 -16.08 -9.24 -1.64
C PRO A 137 -15.47 -8.45 -0.49
N ASN A 138 -16.30 -7.96 0.44
CA ASN A 138 -15.86 -7.20 1.59
C ASN A 138 -14.90 -8.03 2.44
N THR A 139 -13.70 -7.50 2.68
CA THR A 139 -12.62 -8.22 3.36
C THR A 139 -12.16 -7.44 4.59
N THR A 140 -11.86 -8.14 5.67
CA THR A 140 -11.20 -7.58 6.84
C THR A 140 -9.90 -8.30 7.05
N GLU A 141 -8.81 -7.56 7.16
CA GLU A 141 -7.48 -8.08 7.50
C GLU A 141 -7.00 -7.47 8.81
N VAL A 142 -6.31 -8.28 9.61
CA VAL A 142 -5.42 -7.81 10.66
C VAL A 142 -3.99 -7.91 10.14
N TYR A 143 -3.12 -6.98 10.51
CA TYR A 143 -1.76 -6.99 10.02
C TYR A 143 -0.75 -6.62 11.10
N GLY A 144 0.49 -7.06 10.87
CA GLY A 144 1.66 -6.65 11.62
C GLY A 144 2.83 -6.41 10.68
N ALA A 145 3.60 -5.37 10.95
CA ALA A 145 4.83 -5.05 10.23
C ALA A 145 5.97 -4.76 11.18
N LEU A 146 7.16 -5.11 10.73
CA LEU A 146 8.42 -4.76 11.37
C LEU A 146 9.30 -4.03 10.36
N SER A 147 9.93 -2.93 10.77
CA SER A 147 10.86 -2.18 9.95
C SER A 147 12.21 -2.04 10.62
N TRP A 148 13.26 -2.17 9.83
CA TRP A 148 14.65 -1.97 10.26
C TRP A 148 15.43 -1.30 9.14
N GLU A 149 15.97 -0.11 9.43
CA GLU A 149 16.61 0.73 8.43
C GLU A 149 15.70 0.94 7.20
N MET A 150 16.14 0.51 6.00
CA MET A 150 15.38 0.62 4.77
C MET A 150 14.37 -0.53 4.56
N LEU A 151 14.43 -1.60 5.35
CA LEU A 151 13.64 -2.81 5.12
C LEU A 151 12.34 -2.81 5.93
N THR A 152 11.27 -3.33 5.34
CA THR A 152 10.00 -3.60 6.02
C THR A 152 9.49 -4.98 5.64
N LEU A 153 9.11 -5.77 6.64
CA LEU A 153 8.41 -7.04 6.50
C LEU A 153 7.01 -6.88 7.08
N LYS A 154 5.97 -7.12 6.26
CA LYS A 154 4.56 -7.02 6.67
C LYS A 154 3.83 -8.34 6.41
N TYR A 155 3.03 -8.78 7.37
CA TYR A 155 2.10 -9.88 7.20
C TYR A 155 0.67 -9.38 7.42
N SER A 156 -0.22 -9.70 6.45
CA SER A 156 -1.65 -9.44 6.54
C SER A 156 -2.42 -10.76 6.58
N HIS A 157 -3.38 -10.88 7.49
CA HIS A 157 -4.19 -12.06 7.72
C HIS A 157 -5.67 -11.73 7.56
N SER A 158 -6.34 -12.39 6.62
CA SER A 158 -7.78 -12.19 6.41
C SER A 158 -8.60 -12.91 7.48
N VAL A 159 -9.35 -12.17 8.26
CA VAL A 159 -10.28 -12.71 9.28
C VAL A 159 -11.69 -12.94 8.74
N THR A 160 -11.94 -12.60 7.48
CA THR A 160 -13.15 -12.91 6.69
C THR A 160 -12.75 -13.65 5.42
N ASN A 161 -13.70 -14.00 4.55
CA ASN A 161 -13.38 -14.45 3.20
C ASN A 161 -12.64 -13.33 2.45
N LEU A 162 -11.66 -13.70 1.63
CA LEU A 162 -10.81 -12.79 0.87
C LEU A 162 -11.46 -12.47 -0.49
N PHE A 163 -11.88 -11.22 -0.70
CA PHE A 163 -12.35 -10.66 -1.98
C PHE A 163 -13.36 -11.52 -2.77
N GLY A 164 -14.28 -12.20 -2.04
CA GLY A 164 -15.32 -13.01 -2.68
C GLY A 164 -14.92 -14.43 -3.03
N PHE A 165 -13.69 -14.88 -2.72
CA PHE A 165 -13.33 -16.29 -2.80
C PHE A 165 -14.06 -17.07 -1.71
N SER A 166 -14.72 -18.18 -2.08
CA SER A 166 -15.43 -19.05 -1.13
C SER A 166 -14.47 -19.68 -0.14
N ASP A 167 -14.90 -19.80 1.13
CA ASP A 167 -14.18 -20.50 2.20
C ASP A 167 -12.72 -20.07 2.37
N SER A 168 -12.41 -18.82 1.98
CA SER A 168 -11.05 -18.28 1.95
C SER A 168 -10.67 -17.49 3.21
N LYS A 169 -11.48 -17.52 4.27
CA LYS A 169 -11.07 -17.00 5.59
C LYS A 169 -9.74 -17.62 6.02
N ASN A 170 -8.88 -16.82 6.66
CA ASN A 170 -7.51 -17.16 7.03
C ASN A 170 -6.56 -17.27 5.82
N SER A 171 -6.84 -16.55 4.76
CA SER A 171 -5.85 -16.24 3.73
C SER A 171 -4.80 -15.28 4.28
N GLY A 172 -3.61 -15.27 3.69
CA GLY A 172 -2.49 -14.46 4.15
C GLY A 172 -1.73 -13.81 3.01
N TYR A 173 -1.10 -12.68 3.32
CA TYR A 173 -0.17 -12.02 2.41
C TYR A 173 1.08 -11.60 3.17
N LEU A 174 2.25 -12.01 2.66
CA LEU A 174 3.54 -11.60 3.18
C LEU A 174 4.20 -10.66 2.18
N ASP A 175 4.64 -9.50 2.64
CA ASP A 175 5.33 -8.48 1.84
C ASP A 175 6.70 -8.19 2.43
N LEU A 176 7.70 -8.15 1.59
CA LEU A 176 9.03 -7.62 1.88
C LEU A 176 9.28 -6.44 0.97
N SER A 177 9.50 -5.28 1.54
CA SER A 177 9.78 -4.03 0.83
C SER A 177 11.04 -3.35 1.36
N ALA A 178 11.60 -2.47 0.54
CA ALA A 178 12.66 -1.57 0.94
C ALA A 178 12.38 -0.16 0.45
N SER A 179 12.93 0.86 1.16
CA SER A 179 12.83 2.25 0.77
C SER A 179 14.21 2.90 0.83
N PHE A 180 14.65 3.45 -0.30
CA PHE A 180 15.94 4.14 -0.43
C PHE A 180 15.69 5.61 -0.72
N ASP A 181 16.19 6.48 0.17
CA ASP A 181 16.27 7.91 -0.11
C ASP A 181 17.46 8.17 -1.05
N LEU A 182 17.17 8.73 -2.22
CA LEU A 182 18.17 9.05 -3.25
C LEU A 182 18.59 10.53 -3.21
N GLY A 183 18.08 11.30 -2.23
CA GLY A 183 18.29 12.74 -2.12
C GLY A 183 17.37 13.57 -3.01
N ASP A 184 17.33 14.88 -2.73
CA ASP A 184 16.54 15.86 -3.48
C ASP A 184 15.05 15.48 -3.66
N GLY A 185 14.45 14.75 -2.69
CA GLY A 185 13.08 14.29 -2.75
C GLY A 185 12.85 13.10 -3.68
N TRP A 186 13.91 12.48 -4.22
CA TRP A 186 13.81 11.22 -4.95
C TRP A 186 13.89 10.03 -4.01
N SER A 187 13.10 9.01 -4.30
CA SER A 187 13.15 7.74 -3.57
C SER A 187 12.87 6.56 -4.47
N LEU A 188 13.46 5.40 -4.12
CA LEU A 188 13.30 4.14 -4.83
C LEU A 188 12.75 3.10 -3.84
N ALA A 189 11.68 2.40 -4.25
CA ALA A 189 11.03 1.41 -3.42
C ALA A 189 10.75 0.11 -4.21
N PRO A 190 11.62 -0.90 -4.11
CA PRO A 190 11.33 -2.25 -4.54
C PRO A 190 10.49 -3.00 -3.51
N HIS A 191 9.62 -3.92 -3.99
CA HIS A 191 8.93 -4.86 -3.13
C HIS A 191 8.69 -6.20 -3.83
N VAL A 192 8.49 -7.24 -3.03
CA VAL A 192 7.99 -8.56 -3.43
C VAL A 192 7.03 -9.07 -2.38
N GLY A 193 5.88 -9.60 -2.80
CA GLY A 193 4.89 -10.15 -1.89
C GLY A 193 4.29 -11.44 -2.40
N HIS A 194 3.76 -12.25 -1.49
CA HIS A 194 3.08 -13.50 -1.84
C HIS A 194 1.71 -13.58 -1.17
N GLN A 195 0.68 -13.84 -1.98
CA GLN A 195 -0.71 -14.00 -1.57
C GLN A 195 -1.07 -15.48 -1.53
N TRP A 196 -1.38 -16.01 -0.33
CA TRP A 196 -2.04 -17.31 -0.15
C TRP A 196 -3.54 -17.11 -0.07
N ILE A 197 -4.30 -17.89 -0.82
CA ILE A 197 -5.77 -17.88 -0.75
C ILE A 197 -6.21 -19.26 -0.28
N ARG A 198 -6.64 -19.34 0.98
CA ARG A 198 -7.06 -20.60 1.59
C ARG A 198 -8.17 -21.25 0.78
N ASN A 199 -8.08 -22.57 0.59
CA ASN A 199 -8.98 -23.41 -0.20
C ASN A 199 -9.13 -23.01 -1.68
N ASN A 200 -8.28 -22.08 -2.18
CA ASN A 200 -8.27 -21.59 -3.55
C ASN A 200 -6.80 -21.40 -4.00
N SER A 201 -6.00 -22.45 -3.89
CA SER A 201 -4.54 -22.37 -4.12
C SER A 201 -4.17 -21.99 -5.55
N GLU A 202 -5.03 -22.27 -6.53
CA GLU A 202 -4.87 -21.88 -7.92
C GLU A 202 -4.94 -20.35 -8.14
N ALA A 203 -5.50 -19.65 -7.16
CA ALA A 203 -5.58 -18.19 -7.16
C ALA A 203 -4.43 -17.52 -6.35
N ALA A 204 -3.55 -18.32 -5.71
CA ALA A 204 -2.36 -17.80 -5.04
C ALA A 204 -1.37 -17.25 -6.07
N TYR A 205 -0.59 -16.23 -5.68
CA TYR A 205 0.39 -15.62 -6.57
C TYR A 205 1.43 -14.81 -5.81
N THR A 206 2.53 -14.52 -6.50
CA THR A 206 3.57 -13.59 -6.09
C THR A 206 3.47 -12.33 -6.94
N ASP A 207 3.58 -11.17 -6.32
CA ASP A 207 3.70 -9.90 -7.00
C ASP A 207 5.03 -9.22 -6.68
N TYR A 208 5.44 -8.33 -7.57
CA TYR A 208 6.68 -7.57 -7.45
C TYR A 208 6.53 -6.18 -8.07
N ALA A 209 7.23 -5.21 -7.49
CA ALA A 209 7.32 -3.87 -8.06
C ALA A 209 8.67 -3.23 -7.78
N ILE A 210 9.02 -2.27 -8.64
CA ILE A 210 10.04 -1.26 -8.40
C ILE A 210 9.42 0.08 -8.72
N ALA A 211 9.34 0.97 -7.73
CA ALA A 211 8.80 2.30 -7.88
C ALA A 211 9.86 3.36 -7.63
N LEU A 212 9.84 4.38 -8.45
CA LEU A 212 10.58 5.63 -8.29
C LEU A 212 9.56 6.73 -8.01
N ALA A 213 9.80 7.56 -7.00
CA ALA A 213 8.97 8.71 -6.73
C ALA A 213 9.79 9.98 -6.56
N LYS A 214 9.16 11.11 -6.86
CA LYS A 214 9.67 12.46 -6.66
C LYS A 214 8.69 13.24 -5.82
N ASP A 215 9.11 13.61 -4.63
CA ASP A 215 8.47 14.64 -3.82
C ASP A 215 8.94 16.02 -4.30
N PHE A 216 7.99 16.86 -4.70
CA PHE A 216 8.24 18.23 -5.14
C PHE A 216 8.17 19.24 -3.98
N GLY A 217 7.88 18.75 -2.77
CA GLY A 217 7.50 19.59 -1.64
C GLY A 217 6.03 20.05 -1.76
N ASN A 218 5.55 20.77 -0.77
CA ASN A 218 4.18 21.29 -0.71
C ASN A 218 3.08 20.22 -0.91
N GLY A 219 3.36 18.95 -0.56
CA GLY A 219 2.42 17.85 -0.63
C GLY A 219 2.27 17.18 -1.99
N LEU A 220 2.95 17.65 -3.05
CA LEU A 220 2.88 17.04 -4.38
C LEU A 220 3.94 15.96 -4.57
N VAL A 221 3.52 14.75 -4.93
CA VAL A 221 4.38 13.61 -5.25
C VAL A 221 4.00 13.04 -6.62
N ALA A 222 4.99 12.85 -7.50
CA ALA A 222 4.84 12.07 -8.73
C ALA A 222 5.55 10.72 -8.56
N SER A 223 4.98 9.67 -9.17
CA SER A 223 5.56 8.32 -9.11
C SER A 223 5.50 7.60 -10.45
N ALA A 224 6.46 6.71 -10.66
CA ALA A 224 6.46 5.75 -11.76
C ALA A 224 6.89 4.39 -11.23
N ALA A 225 6.15 3.33 -11.55
CA ALA A 225 6.43 1.98 -11.06
C ALA A 225 6.30 0.95 -12.16
N VAL A 226 7.24 0.01 -12.21
CA VAL A 226 7.07 -1.25 -12.94
C VAL A 226 6.57 -2.29 -11.94
N ILE A 227 5.42 -2.90 -12.25
CA ILE A 227 4.75 -3.86 -11.37
C ILE A 227 4.21 -5.03 -12.17
N GLY A 228 4.26 -6.23 -11.61
CA GLY A 228 3.75 -7.45 -12.23
C GLY A 228 3.50 -8.57 -11.24
N THR A 229 2.97 -9.70 -11.75
CA THR A 229 2.66 -10.90 -10.96
C THR A 229 2.89 -12.16 -11.77
N ASP A 230 3.00 -13.30 -11.08
CA ASP A 230 2.92 -14.65 -11.64
C ASP A 230 1.50 -15.25 -11.57
N ALA A 231 0.48 -14.44 -11.25
CA ALA A 231 -0.90 -14.85 -11.07
C ALA A 231 -1.48 -15.62 -12.28
N SER A 232 -2.44 -16.50 -12.03
CA SER A 232 -3.12 -17.29 -13.05
C SER A 232 -3.81 -16.40 -14.09
N LYS A 233 -3.39 -16.53 -15.36
CA LYS A 233 -3.96 -15.78 -16.49
C LYS A 233 -5.41 -16.17 -16.81
N SER A 234 -5.86 -17.32 -16.33
CA SER A 234 -7.25 -17.77 -16.49
C SER A 234 -8.19 -17.22 -15.43
N LEU A 235 -7.68 -16.92 -14.22
CA LEU A 235 -8.47 -16.41 -13.10
C LEU A 235 -8.50 -14.89 -13.05
N TYR A 236 -7.35 -14.25 -13.30
CA TYR A 236 -7.21 -12.80 -13.16
C TYR A 236 -7.32 -12.07 -14.51
N VAL A 237 -8.51 -12.15 -15.13
CA VAL A 237 -8.79 -11.58 -16.46
C VAL A 237 -9.99 -10.64 -16.43
N THR A 238 -9.98 -9.65 -17.31
CA THR A 238 -11.17 -8.83 -17.60
C THR A 238 -12.17 -9.62 -18.45
N PRO A 239 -13.44 -9.19 -18.57
CA PRO A 239 -14.42 -9.81 -19.49
C PRO A 239 -13.96 -9.87 -20.95
N SER A 240 -13.03 -8.99 -21.35
CA SER A 240 -12.42 -8.99 -22.69
C SER A 240 -11.16 -9.87 -22.80
N GLY A 241 -10.87 -10.70 -21.80
CA GLY A 241 -9.73 -11.63 -21.79
C GLY A 241 -8.36 -10.99 -21.54
N ARG A 242 -8.30 -9.75 -21.02
CA ARG A 242 -7.02 -9.09 -20.70
C ARG A 242 -6.55 -9.50 -19.31
N PHE A 243 -5.33 -10.02 -19.20
CA PHE A 243 -4.71 -10.39 -17.93
C PHE A 243 -4.45 -9.15 -17.07
N THR A 244 -5.03 -9.12 -15.87
CA THR A 244 -4.98 -7.97 -14.94
C THR A 244 -3.71 -7.93 -14.11
N GLY A 245 -2.99 -9.06 -13.97
CA GLY A 245 -1.71 -9.18 -13.26
C GLY A 245 -0.47 -8.99 -14.16
N ARG A 246 -0.65 -8.58 -15.43
CA ARG A 246 0.48 -8.41 -16.37
C ARG A 246 1.49 -7.35 -15.88
N THR A 247 2.75 -7.56 -16.19
CA THR A 247 3.77 -6.52 -15.96
C THR A 247 3.42 -5.26 -16.76
N GLY A 248 3.51 -4.11 -16.11
CA GLY A 248 3.18 -2.81 -16.71
C GLY A 248 3.84 -1.65 -15.98
N LEU A 249 3.95 -0.54 -16.70
CA LEU A 249 4.36 0.74 -16.15
C LEU A 249 3.13 1.50 -15.65
N LEU A 250 3.19 1.95 -14.40
CA LEU A 250 2.20 2.82 -13.77
C LEU A 250 2.81 4.18 -13.53
N VAL A 251 2.01 5.22 -13.74
CA VAL A 251 2.39 6.60 -13.41
C VAL A 251 1.29 7.19 -12.54
N GLY A 252 1.67 7.85 -11.47
CA GLY A 252 0.75 8.44 -10.50
C GLY A 252 1.16 9.84 -10.08
N LEU A 253 0.16 10.61 -9.65
CA LEU A 253 0.30 11.88 -8.96
C LEU A 253 -0.54 11.82 -7.68
N LYS A 254 0.03 12.28 -6.57
CA LYS A 254 -0.64 12.42 -5.27
C LYS A 254 -0.42 13.83 -4.76
N TYR A 255 -1.46 14.42 -4.20
CA TYR A 255 -1.38 15.69 -3.48
C TYR A 255 -1.95 15.51 -2.07
N SER A 256 -1.14 15.88 -1.07
CA SER A 256 -1.51 15.82 0.36
C SER A 256 -1.59 17.22 0.94
N PHE A 257 -2.58 17.49 1.82
CA PHE A 257 -2.84 18.80 2.42
C PHE A 257 -3.53 18.69 3.78
#